data_edd2ae3bf10aadabbd348b473a27947d
#
_entry.id   edd2ae3bf10aadabbd348b473a27947d
#
_cell.length_a   1.000
_cell.length_b   1.000
_cell.length_c   1.000
_cell.angle_alpha   90.00
_cell.angle_beta   90.00
_cell.angle_gamma   90.00
#
_symmetry.space_group_name_H-M   'P 1'
#
loop_
_entity.id
_entity.type
_entity.pdbx_description
1 polymer ?
#
loop_
_entity_poly.entity_id
_entity_poly.type
_entity_poly.pdbx_seq_one_letter_code
_entity_poly.pdbx_strand_id
1 'polypeptide(L)'
;MLRGEMFVFKGRWFWRVRRNRVLDNYPMPISIFWNGLPNGIDAAYERHDGKFVFFKDDRYWLFREADVLPGYPQPLYQYGRGIPTHKIDTAIWWEPNEYTYFFSGDRYWRYNEETRTADRDFPKPISRWGKIPPSPRGAFLSDDGGIGLFPATILEES
;
A
#
# COMPACT_ATOMS: atom_id res chain seq x y z
N MET A 1 11.99 -10.16 4.92
CA MET A 1 11.15 -9.76 3.80
C MET A 1 10.39 -10.95 3.23
N LEU A 2 9.13 -10.75 2.92
CA LEU A 2 8.23 -11.83 2.48
C LEU A 2 8.24 -11.92 0.96
N ARG A 3 9.24 -12.60 0.42
CA ARG A 3 9.48 -12.66 -1.02
C ARG A 3 8.53 -13.60 -1.75
N GLY A 4 8.14 -13.19 -2.96
CA GLY A 4 7.32 -14.02 -3.84
C GLY A 4 5.89 -14.19 -3.39
N GLU A 5 5.44 -13.40 -2.44
CA GLU A 5 4.09 -13.48 -1.92
C GLU A 5 3.33 -12.18 -2.14
N MET A 6 2.02 -12.31 -2.30
CA MET A 6 1.09 -11.19 -2.32
C MET A 6 0.16 -11.34 -1.13
N PHE A 7 -0.13 -10.23 -0.48
CA PHE A 7 -1.10 -10.17 0.60
C PHE A 7 -2.34 -9.44 0.12
N VAL A 8 -3.50 -10.00 0.40
CA VAL A 8 -4.79 -9.38 0.06
C VAL A 8 -5.57 -9.15 1.34
N PHE A 9 -6.09 -7.94 1.51
CA PHE A 9 -6.84 -7.55 2.71
C PHE A 9 -8.27 -7.18 2.34
N LYS A 10 -9.24 -7.69 3.10
CA LYS A 10 -10.64 -7.34 2.91
C LYS A 10 -11.37 -7.48 4.24
N GLY A 11 -11.95 -6.38 4.74
CA GLY A 11 -12.62 -6.37 6.01
C GLY A 11 -11.68 -6.76 7.14
N ARG A 12 -12.02 -7.81 7.86
CA ARG A 12 -11.20 -8.32 8.97
C ARG A 12 -10.27 -9.46 8.56
N TRP A 13 -10.26 -9.83 7.27
CA TRP A 13 -9.57 -11.00 6.75
C TRP A 13 -8.38 -10.62 5.90
N PHE A 14 -7.38 -11.52 5.83
CA PHE A 14 -6.32 -11.42 4.83
C PHE A 14 -5.98 -12.80 4.29
N TRP A 15 -5.41 -12.79 3.08
CA TRP A 15 -4.96 -13.98 2.36
C TRP A 15 -3.51 -13.80 2.01
N ARG A 16 -2.78 -14.93 1.97
CA ARG A 16 -1.44 -14.98 1.38
C ARG A 16 -1.55 -15.76 0.08
N VAL A 17 -0.97 -15.19 -0.97
CA VAL A 17 -1.03 -15.77 -2.31
C VAL A 17 0.39 -15.92 -2.83
N ARG A 18 0.70 -17.10 -3.34
CA ARG A 18 2.00 -17.38 -3.96
C ARG A 18 1.74 -18.05 -5.28
N ARG A 19 2.30 -17.49 -6.38
CA ARG A 19 2.14 -18.03 -7.74
C ARG A 19 0.68 -18.28 -8.09
N ASN A 20 -0.15 -17.26 -7.85
CA ASN A 20 -1.59 -17.29 -8.13
C ASN A 20 -2.38 -18.33 -7.34
N ARG A 21 -1.83 -18.81 -6.25
CA ARG A 21 -2.49 -19.79 -5.39
C ARG A 21 -2.57 -19.27 -3.97
N VAL A 22 -3.78 -19.29 -3.41
CA VAL A 22 -3.97 -18.98 -1.99
C VAL A 22 -3.35 -20.08 -1.17
N LEU A 23 -2.51 -19.72 -0.19
CA LEU A 23 -1.90 -20.69 0.69
C LEU A 23 -2.95 -21.30 1.63
N ASP A 24 -2.65 -22.51 2.11
CA ASP A 24 -3.54 -23.23 3.02
C ASP A 24 -3.77 -22.43 4.30
N ASN A 25 -4.92 -22.66 4.94
CA ASN A 25 -5.34 -22.01 6.17
C ASN A 25 -5.73 -20.54 6.04
N TYR A 26 -5.83 -20.01 4.83
CA TYR A 26 -6.32 -18.65 4.60
C TYR A 26 -7.72 -18.69 4.04
N PRO A 27 -8.55 -17.66 4.34
CA PRO A 27 -8.18 -16.42 5.01
C PRO A 27 -7.99 -16.59 6.51
N MET A 28 -7.21 -15.67 7.08
CA MET A 28 -7.05 -15.54 8.52
C MET A 28 -7.49 -14.16 8.97
N PRO A 29 -7.91 -14.00 10.23
CA PRO A 29 -8.15 -12.67 10.76
C PRO A 29 -6.86 -11.84 10.73
N ILE A 30 -6.99 -10.56 10.37
CA ILE A 30 -5.85 -9.64 10.35
C ILE A 30 -5.16 -9.61 11.71
N SER A 31 -5.93 -9.64 12.79
CA SER A 31 -5.40 -9.55 14.15
C SER A 31 -4.48 -10.71 14.55
N ILE A 32 -4.56 -11.83 13.86
CA ILE A 32 -3.71 -12.99 14.20
C ILE A 32 -2.27 -12.78 13.73
N PHE A 33 -2.10 -12.20 12.54
CA PHE A 33 -0.77 -12.04 11.94
C PHE A 33 -0.26 -10.60 12.06
N TRP A 34 -1.10 -9.62 11.75
CA TRP A 34 -0.73 -8.21 11.69
C TRP A 34 -1.10 -7.54 13.01
N ASN A 35 -0.32 -7.82 14.04
CA ASN A 35 -0.66 -7.36 15.37
C ASN A 35 -0.65 -5.83 15.45
N GLY A 36 -1.78 -5.26 15.87
CA GLY A 36 -1.94 -3.81 15.95
C GLY A 36 -2.54 -3.16 14.71
N LEU A 37 -2.82 -3.93 13.67
CA LEU A 37 -3.45 -3.41 12.46
C LEU A 37 -4.97 -3.52 12.58
N PRO A 38 -5.72 -2.45 12.28
CA PRO A 38 -7.19 -2.52 12.31
C PRO A 38 -7.75 -3.25 11.11
N ASN A 39 -9.01 -3.60 11.19
CA ASN A 39 -9.75 -4.14 10.06
C ASN A 39 -10.10 -3.02 9.08
N GLY A 40 -10.45 -3.37 7.85
CA GLY A 40 -10.92 -2.39 6.88
C GLY A 40 -9.85 -1.44 6.36
N ILE A 41 -8.69 -1.97 6.03
CA ILE A 41 -7.57 -1.20 5.48
C ILE A 41 -7.96 -0.60 4.14
N ASP A 42 -7.68 0.69 3.94
CA ASP A 42 -7.98 1.40 2.70
C ASP A 42 -6.90 1.19 1.63
N ALA A 43 -5.64 1.20 2.03
CA ALA A 43 -4.52 1.06 1.11
C ALA A 43 -3.30 0.52 1.84
N ALA A 44 -2.38 -0.06 1.10
CA ALA A 44 -1.13 -0.56 1.65
C ALA A 44 -0.08 -0.66 0.54
N TYR A 45 1.19 -0.44 0.90
CA TYR A 45 2.26 -0.67 -0.05
C TYR A 45 3.56 -0.97 0.69
N GLU A 46 4.52 -1.56 -0.03
CA GLU A 46 5.86 -1.77 0.49
C GLU A 46 6.74 -0.61 0.06
N ARG A 47 7.32 0.08 1.05
CA ARG A 47 8.24 1.19 0.79
C ARG A 47 9.54 0.68 0.20
N HIS A 48 10.34 1.60 -0.36
CA HIS A 48 11.65 1.25 -0.92
C HIS A 48 12.58 0.61 0.12
N ASP A 49 12.39 0.90 1.39
CA ASP A 49 13.20 0.34 2.48
C ASP A 49 12.69 -1.01 2.99
N GLY A 50 11.66 -1.57 2.35
CA GLY A 50 11.12 -2.87 2.70
C GLY A 50 10.09 -2.86 3.82
N LYS A 51 9.79 -1.70 4.39
CA LYS A 51 8.73 -1.63 5.40
C LYS A 51 7.36 -1.54 4.74
N PHE A 52 6.35 -2.07 5.41
CA PHE A 52 4.98 -2.01 4.93
C PHE A 52 4.27 -0.82 5.55
N VAL A 53 3.55 -0.07 4.71
CA VAL A 53 2.74 1.06 5.14
C VAL A 53 1.28 0.73 4.90
N PHE A 54 0.46 0.90 5.92
CA PHE A 54 -0.97 0.67 5.85
C PHE A 54 -1.70 1.98 6.13
N PHE A 55 -2.76 2.22 5.38
CA PHE A 55 -3.57 3.43 5.52
C PHE A 55 -5.01 3.05 5.84
N LYS A 56 -5.58 3.75 6.79
CA LYS A 56 -7.01 3.69 7.08
C LYS A 56 -7.48 5.06 7.55
N ASP A 57 -8.47 5.62 6.85
CA ASP A 57 -8.98 6.95 7.13
C ASP A 57 -7.83 7.97 7.19
N ASP A 58 -7.71 8.74 8.25
CA ASP A 58 -6.71 9.79 8.39
C ASP A 58 -5.46 9.34 9.15
N ARG A 59 -5.19 8.03 9.19
CA ARG A 59 -4.07 7.45 9.94
C ARG A 59 -3.26 6.51 9.09
N TYR A 60 -2.00 6.26 9.52
CA TYR A 60 -1.18 5.24 8.90
C TYR A 60 -0.38 4.46 9.94
N TRP A 61 -0.03 3.24 9.57
CA TRP A 61 0.78 2.31 10.36
C TRP A 61 2.01 1.92 9.59
N LEU A 62 3.11 1.76 10.29
CA LEU A 62 4.35 1.32 9.70
C LEU A 62 4.73 -0.02 10.33
N PHE A 63 4.96 -1.02 9.50
CA PHE A 63 5.29 -2.38 9.93
C PHE A 63 6.65 -2.80 9.39
N ARG A 64 7.40 -3.49 10.23
CA ARG A 64 8.56 -4.26 9.78
C ARG A 64 8.11 -5.72 9.79
N GLU A 65 7.94 -6.31 8.59
CA GLU A 65 7.26 -7.60 8.41
C GLU A 65 5.88 -7.56 9.08
N ALA A 66 5.62 -8.43 10.02
CA ALA A 66 4.32 -8.51 10.69
C ALA A 66 4.22 -7.69 11.97
N ASP A 67 5.29 -6.95 12.33
CA ASP A 67 5.35 -6.22 13.60
C ASP A 67 5.18 -4.73 13.39
N VAL A 68 4.19 -4.14 14.07
CA VAL A 68 4.01 -2.70 14.06
C VAL A 68 5.17 -2.04 14.79
N LEU A 69 5.71 -0.98 14.20
CA LEU A 69 6.75 -0.20 14.84
C LEU A 69 6.18 0.66 15.97
N PRO A 70 6.99 0.98 16.99
CA PRO A 70 6.51 1.79 18.11
C PRO A 70 6.02 3.16 17.67
N GLY A 71 4.98 3.65 18.31
CA GLY A 71 4.44 4.98 18.07
C GLY A 71 3.35 5.06 17.01
N TYR A 72 2.99 3.96 16.38
CA TYR A 72 1.93 3.95 15.36
C TYR A 72 0.63 3.41 15.95
N PRO A 73 -0.52 3.88 15.43
CA PRO A 73 -0.70 4.72 14.24
C PRO A 73 -0.30 6.18 14.46
N GLN A 74 -0.02 6.84 13.35
CA GLN A 74 0.25 8.27 13.30
C GLN A 74 -0.76 8.95 12.39
N PRO A 75 -1.03 10.26 12.58
CA PRO A 75 -1.90 10.99 11.66
C PRO A 75 -1.33 11.01 10.25
N LEU A 76 -2.20 10.89 9.26
CA LEU A 76 -1.79 10.85 7.86
C LEU A 76 -1.01 12.09 7.44
N TYR A 77 -1.34 13.26 7.99
CA TYR A 77 -0.63 14.50 7.63
C TYR A 77 0.86 14.47 7.99
N GLN A 78 1.28 13.57 8.89
CA GLN A 78 2.68 13.42 9.27
C GLN A 78 3.45 12.54 8.30
N TYR A 79 2.76 11.85 7.39
CA TYR A 79 3.44 10.95 6.46
C TYR A 79 4.33 11.72 5.50
N GLY A 80 3.89 12.87 5.03
CA GLY A 80 4.64 13.70 4.12
C GLY A 80 3.89 14.96 3.76
N ARG A 81 4.52 15.79 2.94
CA ARG A 81 3.96 17.07 2.52
C ARG A 81 3.27 16.95 1.17
N GLY A 82 2.15 17.62 1.03
CA GLY A 82 1.46 17.76 -0.24
C GLY A 82 0.63 16.57 -0.67
N ILE A 83 0.47 15.56 0.19
CA ILE A 83 -0.37 14.40 -0.07
C ILE A 83 -1.71 14.54 0.65
N PRO A 84 -2.72 13.71 0.29
CA PRO A 84 -3.99 13.76 1.00
C PRO A 84 -3.85 13.52 2.48
N THR A 85 -4.66 14.22 3.29
CA THR A 85 -4.61 14.10 4.76
C THR A 85 -5.81 13.40 5.35
N HIS A 86 -6.82 13.07 4.54
CA HIS A 86 -8.06 12.47 5.01
C HIS A 86 -8.18 11.00 4.69
N LYS A 87 -7.75 10.60 3.50
CA LYS A 87 -7.88 9.22 3.05
C LYS A 87 -7.00 8.97 1.84
N ILE A 88 -6.38 7.79 1.82
CA ILE A 88 -5.65 7.28 0.66
C ILE A 88 -6.43 6.07 0.14
N ASP A 89 -6.82 6.12 -1.13
CA ASP A 89 -7.55 5.00 -1.73
C ASP A 89 -6.63 3.90 -2.24
N THR A 90 -5.46 4.29 -2.76
CA THR A 90 -4.47 3.34 -3.30
C THR A 90 -3.09 3.98 -3.21
N ALA A 91 -2.09 3.15 -2.98
CA ALA A 91 -0.70 3.59 -2.91
C ALA A 91 0.18 2.57 -3.64
N ILE A 92 1.12 3.07 -4.45
CA ILE A 92 2.00 2.23 -5.25
C ILE A 92 3.40 2.85 -5.25
N TRP A 93 4.43 2.05 -4.96
CA TRP A 93 5.80 2.47 -5.20
C TRP A 93 6.24 1.92 -6.56
N TRP A 94 6.61 2.84 -7.47
CA TRP A 94 6.98 2.50 -8.83
C TRP A 94 8.50 2.45 -8.94
N GLU A 95 9.04 1.24 -8.99
CA GLU A 95 10.48 1.04 -8.98
C GLU A 95 11.24 1.73 -10.12
N PRO A 96 10.74 1.71 -11.37
CA PRO A 96 11.52 2.30 -12.47
C PRO A 96 11.92 3.75 -12.27
N ASN A 97 11.08 4.57 -11.61
CA ASN A 97 11.44 5.96 -11.35
C ASN A 97 11.60 6.26 -9.84
N GLU A 98 11.39 5.26 -8.99
CA GLU A 98 11.55 5.36 -7.54
C GLU A 98 10.65 6.42 -6.89
N TYR A 99 9.47 6.62 -7.45
CA TYR A 99 8.44 7.47 -6.87
C TYR A 99 7.31 6.62 -6.31
N THR A 100 6.67 7.15 -5.28
CA THR A 100 5.44 6.59 -4.76
C THR A 100 4.26 7.38 -5.32
N TYR A 101 3.22 6.69 -5.72
CA TYR A 101 2.01 7.31 -6.23
C TYR A 101 0.87 7.05 -5.28
N PHE A 102 0.19 8.12 -4.87
CA PHE A 102 -1.00 8.03 -4.04
C PHE A 102 -2.22 8.43 -4.86
N PHE A 103 -3.30 7.70 -4.65
CA PHE A 103 -4.57 7.95 -5.33
C PHE A 103 -5.63 8.23 -4.28
N SER A 104 -6.40 9.28 -4.50
CA SER A 104 -7.52 9.63 -3.63
C SER A 104 -8.59 10.34 -4.47
N GLY A 105 -9.81 9.78 -4.49
CA GLY A 105 -10.87 10.26 -5.35
C GLY A 105 -10.47 10.13 -6.82
N ASP A 106 -10.60 11.23 -7.57
CA ASP A 106 -10.28 11.27 -9.00
C ASP A 106 -8.89 11.84 -9.30
N ARG A 107 -8.02 11.92 -8.29
CA ARG A 107 -6.71 12.55 -8.40
C ARG A 107 -5.60 11.64 -7.92
N TYR A 108 -4.38 11.94 -8.38
CA TYR A 108 -3.20 11.25 -7.92
C TYR A 108 -2.04 12.20 -7.66
N TRP A 109 -1.11 11.75 -6.81
CA TRP A 109 0.07 12.50 -6.39
C TRP A 109 1.31 11.66 -6.65
N ARG A 110 2.37 12.32 -7.10
CA ARG A 110 3.70 11.72 -7.20
C ARG A 110 4.53 12.19 -6.01
N TYR A 111 5.00 11.23 -5.22
CA TYR A 111 5.60 11.49 -3.92
C TYR A 111 7.02 10.94 -3.89
N ASN A 112 7.97 11.77 -3.46
CA ASN A 112 9.37 11.38 -3.28
C ASN A 112 9.57 10.94 -1.84
N GLU A 113 9.93 9.67 -1.63
CA GLU A 113 10.09 9.14 -0.27
C GLU A 113 11.32 9.70 0.45
N GLU A 114 12.36 10.08 -0.28
CA GLU A 114 13.54 10.66 0.34
C GLU A 114 13.27 12.05 0.92
N THR A 115 12.62 12.90 0.14
CA THR A 115 12.28 14.26 0.58
C THR A 115 11.00 14.31 1.38
N ARG A 116 10.22 13.25 1.36
CA ARG A 116 8.91 13.15 2.00
C ARG A 116 7.96 14.25 1.54
N THR A 117 7.97 14.51 0.24
CA THR A 117 7.19 15.60 -0.35
C THR A 117 6.63 15.19 -1.70
N ALA A 118 5.37 15.52 -1.95
CA ALA A 118 4.79 15.37 -3.27
C ALA A 118 5.35 16.46 -4.19
N ASP A 119 5.49 16.12 -5.49
CA ASP A 119 5.97 17.07 -6.47
C ASP A 119 4.99 18.23 -6.65
N ARG A 120 5.52 19.38 -7.05
CA ARG A 120 4.77 20.63 -7.11
C ARG A 120 3.58 20.62 -8.04
N ASP A 121 3.69 19.90 -9.15
CA ASP A 121 2.66 19.92 -10.19
C ASP A 121 1.46 19.03 -9.86
N PHE A 122 1.45 18.44 -8.69
CA PHE A 122 0.38 17.52 -8.27
C PHE A 122 -0.49 18.15 -7.21
N PRO A 123 -1.77 17.72 -7.11
CA PRO A 123 -2.35 16.53 -7.74
C PRO A 123 -2.73 16.75 -9.20
N LYS A 124 -2.84 15.62 -9.92
CA LYS A 124 -3.35 15.60 -11.29
C LYS A 124 -4.55 14.68 -11.39
N PRO A 125 -5.45 14.91 -12.37
CA PRO A 125 -6.56 13.98 -12.58
C PRO A 125 -6.07 12.59 -12.99
N ILE A 126 -6.74 11.56 -12.50
CA ILE A 126 -6.40 10.18 -12.87
C ILE A 126 -6.51 9.98 -14.37
N SER A 127 -7.43 10.68 -15.04
CA SER A 127 -7.59 10.61 -16.49
C SER A 127 -6.31 10.93 -17.26
N ARG A 128 -5.40 11.69 -16.65
CA ARG A 128 -4.10 12.02 -17.23
C ARG A 128 -3.15 10.83 -17.28
N TRP A 129 -3.39 9.84 -16.46
CA TRP A 129 -2.50 8.68 -16.38
C TRP A 129 -2.55 7.84 -17.66
N GLY A 130 -3.69 7.84 -18.36
CA GLY A 130 -3.87 7.08 -19.61
C GLY A 130 -3.93 5.58 -19.36
N LYS A 131 -2.87 5.03 -18.84
CA LYS A 131 -2.81 3.61 -18.45
C LYS A 131 -2.14 3.50 -17.09
N ILE A 132 -2.67 2.61 -16.27
CA ILE A 132 -1.99 2.25 -15.03
C ILE A 132 -0.69 1.56 -15.41
N PRO A 133 0.45 1.90 -14.78
CA PRO A 133 1.72 1.25 -15.10
C PRO A 133 1.60 -0.27 -15.03
N PRO A 134 2.17 -0.98 -15.98
CA PRO A 134 2.18 -2.43 -15.93
C PRO A 134 3.04 -2.89 -14.76
N SER A 135 2.73 -3.73 -13.94
CA SER A 135 3.54 -4.25 -12.81
C SER A 135 3.88 -3.19 -11.76
N PRO A 136 2.87 -2.51 -11.19
CA PRO A 136 3.14 -1.62 -10.06
C PRO A 136 3.54 -2.43 -8.84
N ARG A 137 4.39 -1.84 -7.99
CA ARG A 137 4.69 -2.39 -6.67
C ARG A 137 3.84 -1.69 -5.63
N GLY A 138 3.23 -2.44 -4.72
CA GLY A 138 2.44 -1.87 -3.66
C GLY A 138 1.05 -2.45 -3.62
N ALA A 139 0.05 -1.60 -3.48
CA ALA A 139 -1.33 -2.01 -3.29
C ALA A 139 -2.17 -1.75 -4.52
N PHE A 140 -3.20 -2.56 -4.69
CA PHE A 140 -4.22 -2.36 -5.71
C PHE A 140 -5.58 -2.78 -5.15
N LEU A 141 -6.66 -2.28 -5.75
CA LEU A 141 -8.00 -2.72 -5.40
C LEU A 141 -8.37 -3.91 -6.27
N SER A 142 -8.81 -4.98 -5.64
CA SER A 142 -9.35 -6.12 -6.38
C SER A 142 -10.82 -5.89 -6.72
N ASP A 143 -11.34 -6.66 -7.67
CA ASP A 143 -12.72 -6.52 -8.16
C ASP A 143 -13.74 -6.70 -7.05
N ASP A 144 -13.43 -7.46 -6.02
CA ASP A 144 -14.33 -7.72 -4.90
C ASP A 144 -14.19 -6.71 -3.75
N GLY A 145 -13.44 -5.63 -3.96
CA GLY A 145 -13.23 -4.60 -2.96
C GLY A 145 -12.11 -4.89 -1.97
N GLY A 146 -11.32 -5.95 -2.19
CA GLY A 146 -10.15 -6.22 -1.38
C GLY A 146 -8.96 -5.40 -1.82
N ILE A 147 -7.94 -5.32 -0.96
CA ILE A 147 -6.68 -4.62 -1.24
C ILE A 147 -5.57 -5.63 -1.34
N GLY A 148 -4.82 -5.58 -2.45
CA GLY A 148 -3.65 -6.41 -2.64
C GLY A 148 -2.38 -5.66 -2.30
N LEU A 149 -1.47 -6.31 -1.60
CA LEU A 149 -0.14 -5.79 -1.30
C LEU A 149 0.88 -6.68 -1.99
N PHE A 150 1.64 -6.10 -2.92
CA PHE A 150 2.69 -6.80 -3.64
C PHE A 150 4.04 -6.47 -3.05
N PRO A 151 4.73 -7.42 -2.41
CA PRO A 151 6.14 -7.25 -2.08
C PRO A 151 6.97 -7.09 -3.36
N ALA A 152 8.05 -6.33 -3.25
CA ALA A 152 8.89 -5.93 -4.38
C ALA A 152 9.32 -7.10 -5.28
N THR A 153 9.57 -8.25 -4.72
CA THR A 153 10.13 -9.38 -5.46
C THR A 153 9.15 -10.14 -6.33
N ILE A 154 7.84 -9.98 -6.12
CA ILE A 154 6.84 -10.67 -6.93
C ILE A 154 6.87 -10.20 -8.38
N LEU A 155 7.22 -8.93 -8.60
CA LEU A 155 7.22 -8.33 -9.93
C LEU A 155 8.37 -8.79 -10.80
N GLU A 156 9.42 -9.33 -10.21
CA GLU A 156 10.58 -9.82 -10.94
C GLU A 156 10.34 -11.19 -11.57
N GLU A 157 9.34 -11.91 -11.10
CA GLU A 157 9.00 -13.24 -11.57
C GLU A 157 8.03 -13.23 -12.75
N SER A 158 7.42 -12.10 -13.02
CA SER A 158 6.47 -11.98 -14.11
C SER A 158 7.13 -11.46 -15.38
#